data_94fb575e04c0baefb48e696ddb0de562
#
_entry.id   94fb575e04c0baefb48e696ddb0de562
#
_cell.length_a   1.000
_cell.length_b   1.000
_cell.length_c   1.000
_cell.angle_alpha   90.00
_cell.angle_beta   90.00
_cell.angle_gamma   90.00
#
_symmetry.space_group_name_H-M   'P 1'
#
loop_
_entity.id
_entity.type
_entity.pdbx_description
1 polymer ?
#
loop_
_entity_poly.entity_id
_entity_poly.type
_entity_poly.pdbx_seq_one_letter_code
_entity_poly.pdbx_strand_id
1 'polypeptide(L)'
;MSDYKFETLQLHVGQEQPDPATDARAVPIYQTTSYVFHNSAHAADRFGLRDAGNIYGRLTNSTQDVLEKRVAALEGGIGALALASGAAAVTYSLLALASAGEHIVAQKTIYGGSYNLLAHTLPLYGIETSFVNAHDLAELEAAIRPNTKAVYLETLGNPNSDIPDIDAVAAIAHKHGIPLVIDNTFGTPYLIRPIEHGADIVVHSATKFLGGHGTTLGGIVVDSGKFDWKGSGRYAPIAEANPSYHGISFVDAAGPAAYITYLRAILLRDTGSAISPFNAFLLLQGVETLSLRLDRHVENTKKVVKFLANHPQVEKVNHPSLPDHPDHTLYEKYFPLGGASIFTFDIKGGQKEAHAFIDALEIFSLLANVADVKSLVIHPATTTHSQLSPEELEASDIHPNTIRLSIGTEHIDDIIADLEKGFAAAK
;
A
#
# COMPACT_ATOMS: atom_id res chain seq x y z
N MET A 1 22.48 -9.79 7.03
CA MET A 1 21.96 -8.40 7.10
C MET A 1 20.78 -8.22 8.04
N SER A 2 20.30 -9.25 8.72
CA SER A 2 19.14 -9.23 9.63
C SER A 2 19.30 -8.32 10.86
N ASP A 3 20.53 -7.89 11.18
CA ASP A 3 20.83 -7.14 12.41
C ASP A 3 20.90 -5.61 12.22
N TYR A 4 20.82 -5.13 10.98
CA TYR A 4 20.81 -3.70 10.70
C TYR A 4 19.46 -3.06 11.01
N LYS A 5 19.50 -1.77 11.42
CA LYS A 5 18.31 -0.97 11.68
C LYS A 5 17.71 -0.47 10.36
N PHE A 6 16.48 0.01 10.44
CA PHE A 6 15.69 0.43 9.28
C PHE A 6 16.44 1.40 8.36
N GLU A 7 17.08 2.41 8.94
CA GLU A 7 17.80 3.47 8.23
C GLU A 7 19.00 2.92 7.44
N THR A 8 19.64 1.86 7.92
CA THR A 8 20.70 1.17 7.19
C THR A 8 20.14 0.27 6.10
N LEU A 9 19.06 -0.48 6.40
CA LEU A 9 18.41 -1.34 5.42
C LEU A 9 17.87 -0.55 4.23
N GLN A 10 17.24 0.61 4.45
CA GLN A 10 16.68 1.44 3.39
C GLN A 10 17.74 1.97 2.40
N LEU A 11 19.00 2.02 2.81
CA LEU A 11 20.12 2.51 1.99
C LEU A 11 20.89 1.39 1.29
N HIS A 12 20.98 0.21 1.87
CA HIS A 12 21.97 -0.78 1.46
C HIS A 12 21.42 -2.07 0.88
N VAL A 13 20.21 -2.51 1.29
CA VAL A 13 19.67 -3.80 0.82
C VAL A 13 19.49 -3.80 -0.69
N GLY A 14 19.99 -4.87 -1.33
CA GLY A 14 19.95 -5.07 -2.78
C GLY A 14 21.12 -4.41 -3.53
N GLN A 15 21.96 -3.60 -2.85
CA GLN A 15 23.19 -3.02 -3.40
C GLN A 15 24.35 -3.04 -2.39
N GLU A 16 24.49 -4.11 -1.65
CA GLU A 16 25.55 -4.30 -0.65
C GLU A 16 26.95 -4.22 -1.26
N GLN A 17 27.04 -4.62 -2.53
CA GLN A 17 28.24 -4.52 -3.34
C GLN A 17 28.03 -3.52 -4.47
N PRO A 18 29.08 -2.86 -4.99
CA PRO A 18 28.98 -2.05 -6.19
C PRO A 18 28.57 -2.91 -7.39
N ASP A 19 28.16 -2.27 -8.48
CA ASP A 19 27.86 -2.96 -9.73
C ASP A 19 29.08 -3.76 -10.22
N PRO A 20 28.97 -5.08 -10.44
CA PRO A 20 30.13 -5.93 -10.72
C PRO A 20 30.77 -5.68 -12.09
N ALA A 21 30.08 -4.97 -12.99
CA ALA A 21 30.61 -4.69 -14.33
C ALA A 21 31.32 -3.32 -14.41
N THR A 22 30.95 -2.37 -13.56
CA THR A 22 31.38 -0.97 -13.68
C THR A 22 31.93 -0.37 -12.38
N ASP A 23 31.87 -1.10 -11.26
CA ASP A 23 32.16 -0.63 -9.91
C ASP A 23 31.30 0.58 -9.48
N ALA A 24 30.16 0.84 -10.18
CA ALA A 24 29.29 1.94 -9.84
C ALA A 24 28.67 1.75 -8.45
N ARG A 25 28.75 2.79 -7.61
CA ARG A 25 28.14 2.78 -6.27
C ARG A 25 26.64 2.99 -6.31
N ALA A 26 26.16 3.89 -7.18
CA ALA A 26 24.73 4.07 -7.40
C ALA A 26 24.14 2.89 -8.17
N VAL A 27 22.85 2.59 -7.94
CA VAL A 27 22.15 1.54 -8.69
C VAL A 27 22.07 1.94 -10.16
N PRO A 28 22.64 1.14 -11.11
CA PRO A 28 22.51 1.45 -12.52
C PRO A 28 21.07 1.28 -13.02
N ILE A 29 20.68 2.08 -14.01
CA ILE A 29 19.40 1.94 -14.71
C ILE A 29 19.58 1.01 -15.90
N TYR A 30 19.19 -0.24 -15.76
CA TYR A 30 19.24 -1.24 -16.83
C TYR A 30 18.03 -1.14 -17.76
N GLN A 31 18.04 -0.17 -18.67
CA GLN A 31 16.95 0.08 -19.62
C GLN A 31 17.10 -0.87 -20.83
N THR A 32 16.69 -2.13 -20.64
CA THR A 32 16.74 -3.16 -21.68
C THR A 32 15.51 -4.05 -21.65
N THR A 33 15.13 -4.59 -22.83
CA THR A 33 14.03 -5.55 -22.96
C THR A 33 14.46 -6.99 -22.77
N SER A 34 15.71 -7.34 -23.10
CA SER A 34 16.17 -8.72 -23.20
C SER A 34 17.64 -8.88 -22.82
N TYR A 35 18.00 -10.10 -22.48
CA TYR A 35 19.35 -10.47 -22.03
C TYR A 35 19.88 -11.62 -22.89
N VAL A 36 21.20 -11.59 -23.21
CA VAL A 36 21.84 -12.59 -24.06
C VAL A 36 22.21 -13.83 -23.23
N PHE A 37 21.90 -15.01 -23.76
CA PHE A 37 22.34 -16.27 -23.20
C PHE A 37 23.71 -16.65 -23.73
N HIS A 38 24.51 -17.36 -22.93
CA HIS A 38 25.84 -17.81 -23.32
C HIS A 38 25.79 -18.89 -24.40
N ASN A 39 24.76 -19.77 -24.38
CA ASN A 39 24.52 -20.83 -25.35
C ASN A 39 23.09 -21.36 -25.19
N SER A 40 22.67 -22.31 -26.03
CA SER A 40 21.32 -22.89 -26.02
C SER A 40 21.00 -23.68 -24.74
N ALA A 41 21.99 -24.32 -24.11
CA ALA A 41 21.79 -25.04 -22.86
C ALA A 41 21.51 -24.06 -21.70
N HIS A 42 22.28 -22.98 -21.60
CA HIS A 42 22.04 -21.89 -20.65
C HIS A 42 20.63 -21.28 -20.84
N ALA A 43 20.19 -21.06 -22.08
CA ALA A 43 18.83 -20.60 -22.35
C ALA A 43 17.77 -21.58 -21.80
N ALA A 44 17.93 -22.88 -22.09
CA ALA A 44 17.02 -23.92 -21.62
C ALA A 44 16.97 -24.03 -20.09
N ASP A 45 18.09 -23.83 -19.40
CA ASP A 45 18.17 -23.87 -17.95
C ASP A 45 17.46 -22.66 -17.30
N ARG A 46 17.61 -21.45 -17.88
CA ARG A 46 16.88 -20.25 -17.49
C ARG A 46 15.36 -20.43 -17.60
N PHE A 47 14.88 -20.88 -18.75
CA PHE A 47 13.45 -21.11 -18.97
C PHE A 47 12.90 -22.28 -18.14
N GLY A 48 13.74 -23.26 -17.83
CA GLY A 48 13.41 -24.39 -16.96
C GLY A 48 13.51 -24.11 -15.46
N LEU A 49 13.77 -22.86 -15.03
CA LEU A 49 13.95 -22.45 -13.64
C LEU A 49 15.11 -23.19 -12.92
N ARG A 50 16.06 -23.77 -13.66
CA ARG A 50 17.22 -24.47 -13.11
C ARG A 50 18.43 -23.54 -12.90
N ASP A 51 18.41 -22.38 -13.55
CA ASP A 51 19.43 -21.34 -13.40
C ASP A 51 18.74 -19.99 -13.16
N ALA A 52 19.13 -19.28 -12.09
CA ALA A 52 18.57 -18.00 -11.72
C ALA A 52 19.15 -16.84 -12.55
N GLY A 53 18.37 -15.85 -12.90
CA GLY A 53 18.81 -14.60 -13.51
C GLY A 53 17.86 -14.03 -14.54
N ASN A 54 18.34 -13.03 -15.27
CA ASN A 54 17.53 -12.27 -16.20
C ASN A 54 17.26 -13.04 -17.52
N ILE A 55 16.04 -12.95 -18.00
CA ILE A 55 15.59 -13.51 -19.29
C ILE A 55 15.05 -12.36 -20.16
N TYR A 56 14.05 -11.66 -19.65
CA TYR A 56 13.31 -10.61 -20.33
C TYR A 56 12.88 -9.54 -19.35
N GLY A 57 13.03 -8.27 -19.70
CA GLY A 57 12.85 -7.12 -18.81
C GLY A 57 11.46 -6.98 -18.16
N ARG A 58 10.40 -7.61 -18.71
CA ARG A 58 9.10 -7.69 -18.08
C ARG A 58 9.10 -8.60 -16.85
N LEU A 59 9.87 -9.69 -16.87
CA LEU A 59 9.92 -10.68 -15.80
C LEU A 59 10.94 -10.32 -14.72
N THR A 60 12.13 -9.91 -15.15
CA THR A 60 13.26 -9.63 -14.27
C THR A 60 14.11 -8.48 -14.83
N ASN A 61 14.55 -7.59 -13.96
CA ASN A 61 15.47 -6.51 -14.31
C ASN A 61 16.29 -6.12 -13.09
N SER A 62 17.59 -5.93 -13.25
CA SER A 62 18.49 -5.70 -12.12
C SER A 62 18.19 -4.42 -11.33
N THR A 63 17.66 -3.37 -11.95
CA THR A 63 17.25 -2.14 -11.24
C THR A 63 15.98 -2.38 -10.41
N GLN A 64 15.00 -3.08 -10.97
CA GLN A 64 13.77 -3.46 -10.28
C GLN A 64 14.06 -4.42 -9.11
N ASP A 65 14.98 -5.36 -9.28
CA ASP A 65 15.39 -6.34 -8.27
C ASP A 65 15.93 -5.66 -6.99
N VAL A 66 16.68 -4.56 -7.12
CA VAL A 66 17.14 -3.77 -5.96
C VAL A 66 15.95 -3.18 -5.20
N LEU A 67 14.97 -2.59 -5.91
CA LEU A 67 13.77 -2.04 -5.28
C LEU A 67 12.96 -3.14 -4.56
N GLU A 68 12.76 -4.27 -5.21
CA GLU A 68 12.03 -5.43 -4.67
C GLU A 68 12.70 -5.96 -3.40
N LYS A 69 14.00 -6.23 -3.43
CA LYS A 69 14.77 -6.71 -2.28
C LYS A 69 14.73 -5.72 -1.11
N ARG A 70 14.87 -4.43 -1.43
CA ARG A 70 14.89 -3.39 -0.41
C ARG A 70 13.56 -3.27 0.31
N VAL A 71 12.46 -3.17 -0.42
CA VAL A 71 11.13 -3.05 0.20
C VAL A 71 10.75 -4.35 0.92
N ALA A 72 11.07 -5.52 0.37
CA ALA A 72 10.87 -6.80 1.06
C ALA A 72 11.58 -6.82 2.42
N ALA A 73 12.84 -6.40 2.47
CA ALA A 73 13.60 -6.35 3.73
C ALA A 73 13.06 -5.32 4.73
N LEU A 74 12.58 -4.16 4.25
CA LEU A 74 11.98 -3.14 5.10
C LEU A 74 10.66 -3.60 5.72
N GLU A 75 9.83 -4.33 4.99
CA GLU A 75 8.59 -4.94 5.50
C GLU A 75 8.83 -6.22 6.33
N GLY A 76 10.00 -6.83 6.23
CA GLY A 76 10.29 -8.12 6.86
C GLY A 76 9.74 -9.31 6.08
N GLY A 77 9.51 -9.16 4.77
CA GLY A 77 9.05 -10.22 3.87
C GLY A 77 10.16 -11.07 3.28
N ILE A 78 9.79 -12.21 2.70
CA ILE A 78 10.72 -13.14 2.01
C ILE A 78 11.07 -12.64 0.60
N GLY A 79 10.18 -11.87 -0.02
CA GLY A 79 10.37 -11.34 -1.37
C GLY A 79 9.29 -10.31 -1.73
N ALA A 80 9.55 -9.56 -2.80
CA ALA A 80 8.60 -8.60 -3.33
C ALA A 80 8.55 -8.60 -4.86
N LEU A 81 7.48 -8.02 -5.40
CA LEU A 81 7.28 -7.80 -6.82
C LEU A 81 6.90 -6.34 -7.07
N ALA A 82 7.71 -5.63 -7.86
CA ALA A 82 7.42 -4.28 -8.31
C ALA A 82 6.55 -4.29 -9.58
N LEU A 83 5.52 -3.46 -9.58
CA LEU A 83 4.49 -3.37 -10.61
C LEU A 83 4.28 -1.92 -11.06
N ALA A 84 3.59 -1.73 -12.18
CA ALA A 84 3.39 -0.42 -12.80
C ALA A 84 2.60 0.59 -11.96
N SER A 85 1.78 0.12 -11.01
CA SER A 85 0.96 0.98 -10.14
C SER A 85 0.48 0.26 -8.88
N GLY A 86 0.04 1.02 -7.87
CA GLY A 86 -0.62 0.47 -6.69
C GLY A 86 -1.88 -0.32 -7.05
N ALA A 87 -2.68 0.17 -8.01
CA ALA A 87 -3.86 -0.57 -8.50
C ALA A 87 -3.48 -1.95 -9.08
N ALA A 88 -2.38 -2.03 -9.84
CA ALA A 88 -1.87 -3.31 -10.33
C ALA A 88 -1.43 -4.23 -9.17
N ALA A 89 -0.81 -3.67 -8.12
CA ALA A 89 -0.39 -4.44 -6.96
C ALA A 89 -1.60 -5.02 -6.20
N VAL A 90 -2.64 -4.24 -5.95
CA VAL A 90 -3.90 -4.72 -5.35
C VAL A 90 -4.54 -5.78 -6.24
N THR A 91 -4.67 -5.51 -7.53
CA THR A 91 -5.30 -6.45 -8.49
C THR A 91 -4.57 -7.79 -8.53
N TYR A 92 -3.24 -7.77 -8.65
CA TYR A 92 -2.45 -9.00 -8.72
C TYR A 92 -2.47 -9.77 -7.41
N SER A 93 -2.39 -9.06 -6.26
CA SER A 93 -2.43 -9.73 -4.97
C SER A 93 -3.72 -10.52 -4.76
N LEU A 94 -4.84 -10.00 -5.24
CA LEU A 94 -6.14 -10.64 -5.10
C LEU A 94 -6.42 -11.70 -6.18
N LEU A 95 -6.06 -11.43 -7.45
CA LEU A 95 -6.22 -12.41 -8.55
C LEU A 95 -5.32 -13.64 -8.42
N ALA A 96 -4.22 -13.56 -7.67
CA ALA A 96 -3.42 -14.73 -7.33
C ALA A 96 -4.14 -15.68 -6.36
N LEU A 97 -5.10 -15.17 -5.61
CA LEU A 97 -5.79 -15.90 -4.55
C LEU A 97 -7.19 -16.33 -4.97
N ALA A 98 -7.93 -15.48 -5.70
CA ALA A 98 -9.33 -15.68 -6.03
C ALA A 98 -9.53 -15.75 -7.55
N SER A 99 -10.38 -16.69 -7.96
CA SER A 99 -10.82 -16.94 -9.34
C SER A 99 -12.34 -16.82 -9.45
N ALA A 100 -12.88 -17.00 -10.66
CA ALA A 100 -14.33 -16.99 -10.89
C ALA A 100 -15.06 -18.02 -9.99
N GLY A 101 -16.13 -17.57 -9.33
CA GLY A 101 -16.91 -18.35 -8.36
C GLY A 101 -16.35 -18.25 -6.93
N GLU A 102 -15.29 -17.49 -6.70
CA GLU A 102 -14.68 -17.32 -5.38
C GLU A 102 -14.97 -15.94 -4.79
N HIS A 103 -14.59 -15.73 -3.52
CA HIS A 103 -15.05 -14.64 -2.70
C HIS A 103 -13.91 -13.99 -1.91
N ILE A 104 -14.03 -12.69 -1.66
CA ILE A 104 -13.12 -11.88 -0.85
C ILE A 104 -13.93 -11.19 0.25
N VAL A 105 -13.40 -11.08 1.46
CA VAL A 105 -13.91 -10.19 2.51
C VAL A 105 -13.02 -8.96 2.56
N ALA A 106 -13.59 -7.77 2.48
CA ALA A 106 -12.83 -6.52 2.48
C ALA A 106 -13.38 -5.54 3.51
N GLN A 107 -12.51 -4.77 4.14
CA GLN A 107 -12.91 -3.58 4.90
C GLN A 107 -13.65 -2.60 3.99
N LYS A 108 -14.73 -1.96 4.49
CA LYS A 108 -15.51 -1.01 3.68
C LYS A 108 -14.85 0.37 3.56
N THR A 109 -14.04 0.77 4.53
CA THR A 109 -13.32 2.06 4.56
C THR A 109 -11.93 1.91 3.95
N ILE A 110 -11.87 1.61 2.65
CA ILE A 110 -10.63 1.47 1.87
C ILE A 110 -10.55 2.52 0.77
N TYR A 111 -9.38 2.65 0.16
CA TYR A 111 -9.17 3.51 -0.99
C TYR A 111 -10.25 3.31 -2.07
N GLY A 112 -10.86 4.40 -2.55
CA GLY A 112 -11.98 4.34 -3.51
C GLY A 112 -11.68 3.56 -4.78
N GLY A 113 -10.42 3.54 -5.26
CA GLY A 113 -10.02 2.72 -6.40
C GLY A 113 -10.03 1.22 -6.08
N SER A 114 -9.63 0.82 -4.89
CA SER A 114 -9.71 -0.57 -4.42
C SER A 114 -11.16 -0.97 -4.19
N TYR A 115 -11.99 -0.07 -3.62
CA TYR A 115 -13.42 -0.29 -3.51
C TYR A 115 -14.07 -0.54 -4.87
N ASN A 116 -13.83 0.33 -5.86
CA ASN A 116 -14.36 0.16 -7.22
C ASN A 116 -13.89 -1.13 -7.89
N LEU A 117 -12.61 -1.51 -7.71
CA LEU A 117 -12.09 -2.79 -8.19
C LEU A 117 -12.91 -3.95 -7.62
N LEU A 118 -13.09 -3.98 -6.30
CA LEU A 118 -13.75 -5.07 -5.59
C LEU A 118 -15.27 -5.08 -5.80
N ALA A 119 -15.92 -3.90 -5.81
CA ALA A 119 -17.38 -3.80 -5.90
C ALA A 119 -17.91 -3.93 -7.33
N HIS A 120 -17.15 -3.50 -8.34
CA HIS A 120 -17.66 -3.35 -9.71
C HIS A 120 -16.85 -4.08 -10.76
N THR A 121 -15.50 -4.10 -10.66
CA THR A 121 -14.66 -4.69 -11.69
C THR A 121 -14.52 -6.20 -11.52
N LEU A 122 -14.14 -6.69 -10.34
CA LEU A 122 -13.96 -8.12 -10.09
C LEU A 122 -15.24 -8.95 -10.25
N PRO A 123 -16.44 -8.46 -9.93
CA PRO A 123 -17.68 -9.17 -10.23
C PRO A 123 -17.89 -9.49 -11.72
N LEU A 124 -17.36 -8.65 -12.64
CA LEU A 124 -17.38 -8.94 -14.08
C LEU A 124 -16.54 -10.18 -14.45
N TYR A 125 -15.59 -10.54 -13.59
CA TYR A 125 -14.75 -11.74 -13.70
C TYR A 125 -15.21 -12.87 -12.77
N GLY A 126 -16.41 -12.74 -12.19
CA GLY A 126 -17.02 -13.76 -11.33
C GLY A 126 -16.46 -13.85 -9.92
N ILE A 127 -15.74 -12.84 -9.43
CA ILE A 127 -15.22 -12.79 -8.05
C ILE A 127 -16.11 -11.85 -7.25
N GLU A 128 -16.71 -12.36 -6.18
CA GLU A 128 -17.60 -11.60 -5.30
C GLU A 128 -16.82 -10.99 -4.10
N THR A 129 -17.32 -9.89 -3.56
CA THR A 129 -16.76 -9.26 -2.35
C THR A 129 -17.85 -8.95 -1.35
N SER A 130 -17.62 -9.28 -0.07
CA SER A 130 -18.39 -8.77 1.06
C SER A 130 -17.59 -7.67 1.75
N PHE A 131 -18.20 -6.47 1.82
CA PHE A 131 -17.64 -5.35 2.55
C PHE A 131 -18.14 -5.35 3.99
N VAL A 132 -17.21 -5.25 4.95
CA VAL A 132 -17.51 -5.35 6.39
C VAL A 132 -16.91 -4.16 7.15
N ASN A 133 -17.46 -3.88 8.32
CA ASN A 133 -16.82 -3.00 9.28
C ASN A 133 -15.68 -3.78 9.97
N ALA A 134 -14.43 -3.42 9.71
CA ALA A 134 -13.28 -4.12 10.29
C ALA A 134 -13.13 -3.96 11.82
N HIS A 135 -13.88 -3.04 12.43
CA HIS A 135 -13.99 -2.94 13.89
C HIS A 135 -15.00 -3.94 14.48
N ASP A 136 -15.92 -4.47 13.67
CA ASP A 136 -16.84 -5.54 14.07
C ASP A 136 -16.29 -6.91 13.64
N LEU A 137 -15.50 -7.52 14.52
CA LEU A 137 -14.89 -8.82 14.27
C LEU A 137 -15.92 -9.93 14.07
N ALA A 138 -17.11 -9.80 14.66
CA ALA A 138 -18.20 -10.78 14.48
C ALA A 138 -18.82 -10.65 13.07
N GLU A 139 -19.04 -9.43 12.58
CA GLU A 139 -19.46 -9.18 11.18
C GLU A 139 -18.41 -9.72 10.21
N LEU A 140 -17.14 -9.45 10.46
CA LEU A 140 -16.04 -9.93 9.62
C LEU A 140 -16.01 -11.46 9.55
N GLU A 141 -16.05 -12.15 10.69
CA GLU A 141 -16.03 -13.61 10.71
C GLU A 141 -17.28 -14.21 10.06
N ALA A 142 -18.47 -13.64 10.29
CA ALA A 142 -19.73 -14.08 9.67
C ALA A 142 -19.74 -13.91 8.15
N ALA A 143 -18.99 -12.96 7.60
CA ALA A 143 -18.86 -12.72 6.16
C ALA A 143 -18.00 -13.78 5.45
N ILE A 144 -17.18 -14.56 6.19
CA ILE A 144 -16.33 -15.60 5.61
C ILE A 144 -17.17 -16.78 5.17
N ARG A 145 -17.08 -17.13 3.88
CA ARG A 145 -17.79 -18.24 3.22
C ARG A 145 -16.83 -19.39 2.90
N PRO A 146 -17.32 -20.61 2.58
CA PRO A 146 -16.46 -21.71 2.15
C PRO A 146 -15.56 -21.37 0.94
N ASN A 147 -16.01 -20.51 0.04
CA ASN A 147 -15.26 -20.04 -1.14
C ASN A 147 -14.49 -18.73 -0.92
N THR A 148 -14.40 -18.20 0.29
CA THR A 148 -13.59 -17.00 0.59
C THR A 148 -12.11 -17.34 0.47
N LYS A 149 -11.35 -16.46 -0.21
CA LYS A 149 -9.92 -16.66 -0.52
C LYS A 149 -8.99 -15.62 0.10
N ALA A 150 -9.50 -14.51 0.57
CA ALA A 150 -8.70 -13.48 1.22
C ALA A 150 -9.56 -12.61 2.14
N VAL A 151 -8.91 -12.05 3.16
CA VAL A 151 -9.35 -10.84 3.85
C VAL A 151 -8.45 -9.69 3.38
N TYR A 152 -9.04 -8.56 3.00
CA TYR A 152 -8.31 -7.37 2.51
C TYR A 152 -8.60 -6.16 3.39
N LEU A 153 -7.55 -5.54 3.93
CA LEU A 153 -7.60 -4.34 4.79
C LEU A 153 -6.59 -3.28 4.34
N GLU A 154 -6.75 -2.07 4.89
CA GLU A 154 -5.71 -1.02 4.91
C GLU A 154 -5.23 -0.80 6.36
N THR A 155 -3.94 -0.49 6.55
CA THR A 155 -3.40 -0.16 7.90
C THR A 155 -3.95 1.15 8.44
N LEU A 156 -4.23 2.09 7.54
CA LEU A 156 -4.84 3.40 7.79
C LEU A 156 -5.83 3.63 6.65
N GLY A 157 -7.11 3.66 6.98
CA GLY A 157 -8.20 3.85 6.01
C GLY A 157 -8.16 5.24 5.35
N ASN A 158 -8.78 5.34 4.18
CA ASN A 158 -8.88 6.57 3.41
C ASN A 158 -10.36 6.96 3.22
N PRO A 159 -10.79 8.15 3.69
CA PRO A 159 -9.98 9.33 4.00
C PRO A 159 -9.66 9.54 5.49
N ASN A 160 -10.26 8.79 6.39
CA ASN A 160 -10.37 9.14 7.81
C ASN A 160 -9.26 8.56 8.69
N SER A 161 -8.33 7.74 8.13
CA SER A 161 -7.25 7.07 8.89
C SER A 161 -7.73 6.16 10.02
N ASP A 162 -8.90 5.51 9.84
CA ASP A 162 -9.39 4.48 10.75
C ASP A 162 -8.44 3.26 10.78
N ILE A 163 -8.31 2.63 11.95
CA ILE A 163 -7.31 1.60 12.21
C ILE A 163 -8.00 0.30 12.62
N PRO A 164 -7.94 -0.79 11.80
CA PRO A 164 -8.45 -2.10 12.20
C PRO A 164 -7.52 -2.77 13.24
N ASP A 165 -8.06 -3.65 14.09
CA ASP A 165 -7.23 -4.52 14.93
C ASP A 165 -6.62 -5.65 14.08
N ILE A 166 -5.44 -5.40 13.52
CA ILE A 166 -4.75 -6.28 12.59
C ILE A 166 -4.50 -7.67 13.19
N ASP A 167 -4.04 -7.74 14.46
CA ASP A 167 -3.77 -9.02 15.13
C ASP A 167 -5.04 -9.88 15.24
N ALA A 168 -6.16 -9.25 15.60
CA ALA A 168 -7.43 -9.96 15.73
C ALA A 168 -7.99 -10.43 14.38
N VAL A 169 -7.90 -9.59 13.35
CA VAL A 169 -8.33 -9.98 11.99
C VAL A 169 -7.44 -11.08 11.41
N ALA A 170 -6.12 -11.01 11.62
CA ALA A 170 -5.20 -12.07 11.21
C ALA A 170 -5.55 -13.41 11.85
N ALA A 171 -5.84 -13.41 13.17
CA ALA A 171 -6.24 -14.62 13.87
C ALA A 171 -7.53 -15.24 13.29
N ILE A 172 -8.52 -14.41 12.93
CA ILE A 172 -9.76 -14.88 12.28
C ILE A 172 -9.45 -15.46 10.89
N ALA A 173 -8.71 -14.74 10.04
CA ALA A 173 -8.36 -15.20 8.70
C ALA A 173 -7.64 -16.55 8.74
N HIS A 174 -6.63 -16.68 9.59
CA HIS A 174 -5.84 -17.91 9.73
C HIS A 174 -6.66 -19.07 10.30
N LYS A 175 -7.59 -18.82 11.24
CA LYS A 175 -8.55 -19.85 11.74
C LYS A 175 -9.34 -20.48 10.59
N HIS A 176 -9.64 -19.71 9.55
CA HIS A 176 -10.36 -20.18 8.36
C HIS A 176 -9.41 -20.65 7.22
N GLY A 177 -8.10 -20.67 7.43
CA GLY A 177 -7.10 -21.09 6.44
C GLY A 177 -7.01 -20.18 5.23
N ILE A 178 -7.28 -18.88 5.41
CA ILE A 178 -7.18 -17.83 4.36
C ILE A 178 -6.14 -16.76 4.74
N PRO A 179 -5.39 -16.21 3.78
CA PRO A 179 -4.41 -15.17 4.05
C PRO A 179 -5.04 -13.82 4.31
N LEU A 180 -4.35 -13.01 5.11
CA LEU A 180 -4.61 -11.61 5.30
C LEU A 180 -3.75 -10.77 4.36
N VAL A 181 -4.39 -9.98 3.50
CA VAL A 181 -3.77 -9.01 2.59
C VAL A 181 -3.97 -7.60 3.15
N ILE A 182 -2.89 -6.86 3.35
CA ILE A 182 -2.96 -5.50 3.89
C ILE A 182 -2.29 -4.50 2.95
N ASP A 183 -3.02 -3.47 2.59
CA ASP A 183 -2.44 -2.28 1.96
C ASP A 183 -1.81 -1.38 3.03
N ASN A 184 -0.48 -1.31 3.00
CA ASN A 184 0.33 -0.52 3.93
C ASN A 184 0.84 0.80 3.31
N THR A 185 0.14 1.30 2.32
CA THR A 185 0.52 2.53 1.60
C THR A 185 0.69 3.73 2.53
N PHE A 186 -0.22 3.92 3.49
CA PHE A 186 -0.17 5.05 4.42
C PHE A 186 0.66 4.78 5.67
N GLY A 187 0.70 3.52 6.13
CA GLY A 187 1.54 3.11 7.25
C GLY A 187 3.02 3.12 6.90
N THR A 188 3.38 2.65 5.73
CA THR A 188 4.75 2.39 5.27
C THR A 188 5.51 1.40 6.17
N PRO A 189 6.56 0.73 5.68
CA PRO A 189 7.33 -0.19 6.51
C PRO A 189 8.11 0.50 7.64
N TYR A 190 8.16 1.83 7.63
CA TYR A 190 8.81 2.61 8.68
C TYR A 190 7.93 2.80 9.93
N LEU A 191 6.65 3.10 9.74
CA LEU A 191 5.74 3.37 10.86
C LEU A 191 5.08 2.09 11.40
N ILE A 192 4.81 1.11 10.52
CA ILE A 192 4.25 -0.20 10.88
C ILE A 192 4.69 -1.28 9.88
N ARG A 193 4.94 -2.48 10.38
CA ARG A 193 5.16 -3.68 9.57
C ARG A 193 4.02 -4.68 9.79
N PRO A 194 3.00 -4.72 8.92
CA PRO A 194 1.85 -5.60 9.10
C PRO A 194 2.20 -7.09 9.19
N ILE A 195 3.34 -7.52 8.60
CA ILE A 195 3.85 -8.89 8.70
C ILE A 195 4.18 -9.29 10.15
N GLU A 196 4.56 -8.34 10.99
CA GLU A 196 4.79 -8.56 12.43
C GLU A 196 3.47 -8.76 13.20
N HIS A 197 2.34 -8.36 12.59
CA HIS A 197 0.98 -8.44 13.11
C HIS A 197 0.12 -9.48 12.38
N GLY A 198 0.74 -10.42 11.67
CA GLY A 198 0.05 -11.55 11.05
C GLY A 198 -0.42 -11.33 9.62
N ALA A 199 -0.10 -10.22 8.96
CA ALA A 199 -0.33 -10.08 7.53
C ALA A 199 0.54 -11.08 6.75
N ASP A 200 -0.07 -11.74 5.77
CA ASP A 200 0.61 -12.70 4.90
C ASP A 200 1.14 -12.01 3.65
N ILE A 201 0.40 -11.03 3.17
CA ILE A 201 0.70 -10.26 1.96
C ILE A 201 0.53 -8.78 2.27
N VAL A 202 1.54 -8.00 1.92
CA VAL A 202 1.50 -6.53 2.06
C VAL A 202 1.55 -5.88 0.69
N VAL A 203 0.70 -4.88 0.47
CA VAL A 203 0.61 -4.13 -0.78
C VAL A 203 0.98 -2.68 -0.54
N HIS A 204 1.65 -2.07 -1.51
CA HIS A 204 1.92 -0.63 -1.52
C HIS A 204 1.58 0.00 -2.86
N SER A 205 0.92 1.14 -2.83
CA SER A 205 1.10 2.13 -3.88
C SER A 205 2.42 2.86 -3.63
N ALA A 206 3.49 2.40 -4.28
CA ALA A 206 4.81 3.02 -4.14
C ALA A 206 4.85 4.47 -4.66
N THR A 207 3.84 4.87 -5.43
CA THR A 207 3.56 6.24 -5.88
C THR A 207 3.49 7.24 -4.71
N LYS A 208 3.05 6.77 -3.54
CA LYS A 208 2.76 7.57 -2.34
C LYS A 208 4.04 7.77 -1.50
N PHE A 209 4.00 7.54 -0.21
CA PHE A 209 5.14 7.79 0.69
C PHE A 209 6.44 7.10 0.28
N LEU A 210 6.41 5.90 -0.31
CA LEU A 210 7.65 5.22 -0.73
C LEU A 210 8.42 6.07 -1.74
N GLY A 211 7.77 6.56 -2.80
CA GLY A 211 8.34 7.52 -3.75
C GLY A 211 8.43 8.93 -3.17
N GLY A 212 7.34 9.41 -2.60
CA GLY A 212 7.22 10.63 -1.81
C GLY A 212 7.24 11.96 -2.57
N HIS A 213 7.44 11.96 -3.88
CA HIS A 213 7.70 13.20 -4.65
C HIS A 213 6.68 13.44 -5.79
N GLY A 214 5.69 12.55 -5.96
CA GLY A 214 4.69 12.67 -7.03
C GLY A 214 5.26 12.56 -8.45
N THR A 215 6.47 12.00 -8.60
CA THR A 215 7.21 11.97 -9.88
C THR A 215 6.94 10.73 -10.71
N THR A 216 6.50 9.63 -10.10
CA THR A 216 6.32 8.36 -10.81
C THR A 216 5.27 7.48 -10.16
N LEU A 217 4.65 6.64 -10.98
CA LEU A 217 3.75 5.58 -10.53
C LEU A 217 4.54 4.31 -10.23
N GLY A 218 4.06 3.54 -9.24
CA GLY A 218 4.54 2.21 -8.96
C GLY A 218 3.67 1.51 -7.93
N GLY A 219 3.72 0.19 -7.93
CA GLY A 219 3.10 -0.67 -6.94
C GLY A 219 4.08 -1.74 -6.47
N ILE A 220 3.91 -2.24 -5.26
CA ILE A 220 4.75 -3.31 -4.74
C ILE A 220 3.84 -4.29 -3.98
N VAL A 221 4.05 -5.58 -4.21
CA VAL A 221 3.49 -6.66 -3.40
C VAL A 221 4.63 -7.32 -2.65
N VAL A 222 4.48 -7.50 -1.34
CA VAL A 222 5.44 -8.18 -0.47
C VAL A 222 4.82 -9.45 0.07
N ASP A 223 5.52 -10.56 -0.05
CA ASP A 223 5.15 -11.86 0.50
C ASP A 223 5.85 -12.07 1.85
N SER A 224 5.10 -12.38 2.90
CA SER A 224 5.68 -12.71 4.21
C SER A 224 6.48 -14.00 4.19
N GLY A 225 6.15 -14.93 3.29
CA GLY A 225 6.67 -16.29 3.27
C GLY A 225 6.17 -17.18 4.41
N LYS A 226 5.15 -16.74 5.16
CA LYS A 226 4.67 -17.44 6.37
C LYS A 226 3.40 -18.26 6.16
N PHE A 227 2.61 -17.94 5.12
CA PHE A 227 1.35 -18.65 4.90
C PHE A 227 1.59 -20.07 4.36
N ASP A 228 0.90 -21.04 4.97
CA ASP A 228 0.98 -22.45 4.55
C ASP A 228 0.04 -22.73 3.37
N TRP A 229 0.51 -22.44 2.17
CA TRP A 229 -0.24 -22.64 0.91
C TRP A 229 -0.68 -24.07 0.70
N LYS A 230 0.15 -25.06 1.10
CA LYS A 230 -0.14 -26.48 0.91
C LYS A 230 -1.08 -27.01 2.00
N GLY A 231 -0.80 -26.66 3.27
CA GLY A 231 -1.60 -27.13 4.41
C GLY A 231 -3.01 -26.54 4.43
N SER A 232 -3.22 -25.33 3.89
CA SER A 232 -4.56 -24.74 3.78
C SER A 232 -5.48 -25.51 2.83
N GLY A 233 -4.93 -26.21 1.82
CA GLY A 233 -5.69 -26.97 0.81
C GLY A 233 -6.58 -26.13 -0.11
N ARG A 234 -6.40 -24.80 -0.15
CA ARG A 234 -7.32 -23.86 -0.81
C ARG A 234 -6.75 -23.21 -2.07
N TYR A 235 -5.44 -23.28 -2.30
CA TYR A 235 -4.71 -22.52 -3.34
C TYR A 235 -3.99 -23.45 -4.30
N ALA A 236 -4.75 -24.31 -5.00
CA ALA A 236 -4.24 -25.27 -5.99
C ALA A 236 -3.30 -24.63 -7.02
N PRO A 237 -3.56 -23.41 -7.60
CA PRO A 237 -2.66 -22.79 -8.56
C PRO A 237 -1.24 -22.53 -8.05
N ILE A 238 -1.06 -22.37 -6.74
CA ILE A 238 0.23 -22.14 -6.07
C ILE A 238 0.82 -23.47 -5.55
N ALA A 239 -0.04 -24.30 -4.94
CA ALA A 239 0.38 -25.45 -4.15
C ALA A 239 0.47 -26.76 -4.96
N GLU A 240 -0.27 -26.87 -6.07
CA GLU A 240 -0.33 -28.08 -6.90
C GLU A 240 0.44 -27.93 -8.21
N ALA A 241 0.51 -29.03 -8.98
CA ALA A 241 1.17 -29.08 -10.27
C ALA A 241 0.60 -28.08 -11.27
N ASN A 242 1.40 -27.13 -11.71
CA ASN A 242 0.98 -26.07 -12.63
C ASN A 242 1.25 -26.47 -14.10
N PRO A 243 0.23 -26.54 -14.97
CA PRO A 243 0.40 -26.95 -16.36
C PRO A 243 1.28 -25.97 -17.17
N SER A 244 1.29 -24.66 -16.84
CA SER A 244 2.14 -23.66 -17.52
C SER A 244 3.62 -23.83 -17.19
N TYR A 245 3.97 -24.60 -16.15
CA TYR A 245 5.33 -24.87 -15.72
C TYR A 245 5.64 -26.37 -15.66
N HIS A 246 5.23 -27.11 -16.70
CA HIS A 246 5.53 -28.55 -16.87
C HIS A 246 5.13 -29.42 -15.67
N GLY A 247 4.08 -29.02 -14.93
CA GLY A 247 3.61 -29.76 -13.77
C GLY A 247 4.40 -29.51 -12.47
N ILE A 248 5.24 -28.49 -12.40
CA ILE A 248 5.94 -28.11 -11.19
C ILE A 248 4.98 -27.27 -10.30
N SER A 249 4.94 -27.55 -8.99
CA SER A 249 4.25 -26.73 -8.01
C SER A 249 5.16 -25.56 -7.59
N PHE A 250 4.57 -24.35 -7.37
CA PHE A 250 5.35 -23.21 -6.92
C PHE A 250 5.84 -23.39 -5.47
N VAL A 251 5.09 -24.11 -4.63
CA VAL A 251 5.54 -24.45 -3.27
C VAL A 251 6.78 -25.36 -3.32
N ASP A 252 6.80 -26.35 -4.20
CA ASP A 252 7.96 -27.23 -4.32
C ASP A 252 9.17 -26.55 -4.98
N ALA A 253 8.92 -25.62 -5.91
CA ALA A 253 9.99 -24.89 -6.61
C ALA A 253 10.62 -23.74 -5.82
N ALA A 254 9.81 -23.01 -5.04
CA ALA A 254 10.22 -21.75 -4.41
C ALA A 254 10.05 -21.72 -2.88
N GLY A 255 9.48 -22.79 -2.28
CA GLY A 255 9.28 -22.88 -0.84
C GLY A 255 8.51 -21.70 -0.27
N PRO A 256 9.06 -20.94 0.72
CA PRO A 256 8.39 -19.80 1.32
C PRO A 256 8.05 -18.66 0.33
N ALA A 257 8.79 -18.56 -0.79
CA ALA A 257 8.57 -17.54 -1.81
C ALA A 257 7.58 -18.01 -2.91
N ALA A 258 6.78 -19.03 -2.67
CA ALA A 258 5.88 -19.63 -3.65
C ALA A 258 4.88 -18.61 -4.24
N TYR A 259 4.27 -17.80 -3.39
CA TYR A 259 3.27 -16.82 -3.79
C TYR A 259 3.89 -15.72 -4.66
N ILE A 260 4.98 -15.10 -4.24
CA ILE A 260 5.60 -14.02 -5.02
C ILE A 260 6.18 -14.55 -6.35
N THR A 261 6.65 -15.80 -6.36
CA THR A 261 7.11 -16.47 -7.58
C THR A 261 5.95 -16.74 -8.53
N TYR A 262 4.80 -17.19 -8.02
CA TYR A 262 3.57 -17.35 -8.79
C TYR A 262 3.11 -16.04 -9.44
N LEU A 263 3.07 -14.93 -8.66
CA LEU A 263 2.74 -13.62 -9.20
C LEU A 263 3.62 -13.23 -10.39
N ARG A 264 4.95 -13.39 -10.24
CA ARG A 264 5.92 -13.06 -11.28
C ARG A 264 5.77 -13.96 -12.51
N ALA A 265 5.71 -15.26 -12.26
CA ALA A 265 5.76 -16.28 -13.31
C ALA A 265 4.45 -16.42 -14.09
N ILE A 266 3.31 -16.10 -13.49
CA ILE A 266 1.99 -16.19 -14.10
C ILE A 266 1.43 -14.79 -14.39
N LEU A 267 1.05 -14.05 -13.36
CA LEU A 267 0.30 -12.81 -13.56
C LEU A 267 1.13 -11.73 -14.27
N LEU A 268 2.35 -11.45 -13.81
CA LEU A 268 3.20 -10.45 -14.45
C LEU A 268 3.60 -10.87 -15.87
N ARG A 269 3.97 -12.15 -16.05
CA ARG A 269 4.34 -12.67 -17.38
C ARG A 269 3.22 -12.52 -18.38
N ASP A 270 1.99 -12.87 -18.00
CA ASP A 270 0.88 -13.06 -18.93
C ASP A 270 0.05 -11.79 -19.12
N THR A 271 -0.02 -10.90 -18.10
CA THR A 271 -0.85 -9.68 -18.15
C THR A 271 -0.04 -8.37 -18.20
N GLY A 272 1.26 -8.40 -17.88
CA GLY A 272 2.23 -7.41 -18.31
C GLY A 272 2.31 -6.08 -17.55
N SER A 273 1.78 -5.96 -16.31
CA SER A 273 1.87 -4.72 -15.50
C SER A 273 3.28 -4.45 -14.94
N ALA A 274 4.30 -4.55 -15.80
CA ALA A 274 5.70 -4.35 -15.43
C ALA A 274 6.00 -2.87 -15.16
N ILE A 275 6.76 -2.60 -14.09
CA ILE A 275 7.31 -1.27 -13.83
C ILE A 275 8.50 -1.01 -14.77
N SER A 276 8.72 0.25 -15.18
CA SER A 276 9.93 0.59 -15.92
C SER A 276 11.14 0.66 -14.98
N PRO A 277 12.37 0.31 -15.46
CA PRO A 277 13.58 0.46 -14.66
C PRO A 277 13.83 1.90 -14.20
N PHE A 278 13.46 2.89 -15.00
CA PHE A 278 13.56 4.30 -14.64
C PHE A 278 12.63 4.66 -13.47
N ASN A 279 11.38 4.18 -13.50
CA ASN A 279 10.45 4.39 -12.38
C ASN A 279 10.96 3.68 -11.11
N ALA A 280 11.47 2.46 -11.22
CA ALA A 280 12.06 1.75 -10.10
C ALA A 280 13.24 2.53 -9.48
N PHE A 281 14.10 3.13 -10.32
CA PHE A 281 15.19 3.99 -9.86
C PHE A 281 14.66 5.24 -9.10
N LEU A 282 13.64 5.93 -9.62
CA LEU A 282 13.04 7.08 -8.93
C LEU A 282 12.43 6.69 -7.58
N LEU A 283 11.76 5.54 -7.52
CA LEU A 283 11.21 5.02 -6.27
C LEU A 283 12.32 4.67 -5.26
N LEU A 284 13.44 4.10 -5.72
CA LEU A 284 14.62 3.84 -4.86
C LEU A 284 15.14 5.13 -4.22
N GLN A 285 15.20 6.25 -4.98
CA GLN A 285 15.62 7.54 -4.43
C GLN A 285 14.66 8.00 -3.31
N GLY A 286 13.37 7.75 -3.46
CA GLY A 286 12.38 8.02 -2.42
C GLY A 286 12.57 7.13 -1.19
N VAL A 287 12.76 5.83 -1.39
CA VAL A 287 12.94 4.86 -0.29
C VAL A 287 14.18 5.18 0.55
N GLU A 288 15.27 5.65 -0.07
CA GLU A 288 16.52 5.99 0.62
C GLU A 288 16.37 7.10 1.69
N THR A 289 15.31 7.92 1.59
CA THR A 289 15.02 8.99 2.55
C THR A 289 13.69 8.79 3.29
N LEU A 290 13.12 7.60 3.23
CA LEU A 290 11.78 7.32 3.76
C LEU A 290 11.65 7.69 5.24
N SER A 291 12.55 7.20 6.10
CA SER A 291 12.51 7.47 7.55
C SER A 291 12.57 8.96 7.85
N LEU A 292 13.50 9.70 7.23
CA LEU A 292 13.67 11.14 7.43
C LEU A 292 12.42 11.93 7.04
N ARG A 293 11.77 11.52 5.94
CA ARG A 293 10.53 12.18 5.48
C ARG A 293 9.37 11.88 6.41
N LEU A 294 9.21 10.61 6.80
CA LEU A 294 8.10 10.21 7.68
C LEU A 294 8.21 10.84 9.06
N ASP A 295 9.41 10.95 9.65
CA ASP A 295 9.61 11.68 10.90
C ASP A 295 9.10 13.13 10.78
N ARG A 296 9.44 13.83 9.69
CA ARG A 296 8.99 15.20 9.46
C ARG A 296 7.49 15.29 9.18
N HIS A 297 6.92 14.36 8.40
CA HIS A 297 5.47 14.28 8.18
C HIS A 297 4.72 14.13 9.50
N VAL A 298 5.15 13.19 10.34
CA VAL A 298 4.54 12.91 11.65
C VAL A 298 4.68 14.10 12.60
N GLU A 299 5.87 14.71 12.68
CA GLU A 299 6.11 15.90 13.51
C GLU A 299 5.18 17.06 13.11
N ASN A 300 5.10 17.37 11.83
CA ASN A 300 4.23 18.42 11.31
C ASN A 300 2.75 18.09 11.57
N THR A 301 2.35 16.85 11.31
CA THR A 301 0.96 16.40 11.52
C THR A 301 0.52 16.58 12.96
N LYS A 302 1.32 16.17 13.95
CA LYS A 302 1.01 16.36 15.37
C LYS A 302 0.77 17.83 15.72
N LYS A 303 1.55 18.74 15.14
CA LYS A 303 1.40 20.19 15.35
C LYS A 303 0.15 20.75 14.67
N VAL A 304 -0.13 20.31 13.44
CA VAL A 304 -1.35 20.70 12.70
C VAL A 304 -2.61 20.19 13.40
N VAL A 305 -2.65 18.92 13.83
CA VAL A 305 -3.76 18.34 14.58
C VAL A 305 -4.03 19.13 15.86
N LYS A 306 -2.97 19.47 16.60
CA LYS A 306 -3.10 20.31 17.81
C LYS A 306 -3.63 21.71 17.51
N PHE A 307 -3.18 22.31 16.41
CA PHE A 307 -3.66 23.63 15.97
C PHE A 307 -5.15 23.56 15.60
N LEU A 308 -5.55 22.61 14.77
CA LEU A 308 -6.93 22.45 14.32
C LEU A 308 -7.88 22.13 15.47
N ALA A 309 -7.50 21.23 16.39
CA ALA A 309 -8.33 20.85 17.54
C ALA A 309 -8.63 22.03 18.50
N ASN A 310 -7.82 23.09 18.46
CA ASN A 310 -8.03 24.29 19.26
C ASN A 310 -8.55 25.50 18.47
N HIS A 311 -8.78 25.33 17.15
CA HIS A 311 -9.18 26.45 16.30
C HIS A 311 -10.70 26.70 16.39
N PRO A 312 -11.16 27.96 16.61
CA PRO A 312 -12.57 28.27 16.84
C PRO A 312 -13.52 27.96 15.66
N GLN A 313 -12.99 27.90 14.44
CA GLN A 313 -13.77 27.59 13.24
C GLN A 313 -13.72 26.08 12.86
N VAL A 314 -13.06 25.24 13.66
CA VAL A 314 -13.08 23.78 13.47
C VAL A 314 -14.18 23.18 14.35
N GLU A 315 -14.94 22.28 13.76
CA GLU A 315 -16.01 21.54 14.44
C GLU A 315 -15.49 20.20 14.96
N LYS A 316 -14.75 19.46 14.13
CA LYS A 316 -14.21 18.14 14.44
C LYS A 316 -12.84 17.97 13.77
N VAL A 317 -11.93 17.29 14.43
CA VAL A 317 -10.70 16.75 13.80
C VAL A 317 -10.75 15.24 13.90
N ASN A 318 -10.68 14.58 12.76
CA ASN A 318 -10.71 13.12 12.69
C ASN A 318 -9.29 12.58 12.57
N HIS A 319 -8.61 12.46 13.72
CA HIS A 319 -7.23 11.97 13.77
C HIS A 319 -7.02 11.04 14.98
N PRO A 320 -6.49 9.81 14.79
CA PRO A 320 -6.44 8.80 15.83
C PRO A 320 -5.46 9.10 16.99
N SER A 321 -4.62 10.13 16.86
CA SER A 321 -3.79 10.58 18.01
C SER A 321 -4.58 11.34 19.08
N LEU A 322 -5.81 11.75 18.80
CA LEU A 322 -6.66 12.43 19.78
C LEU A 322 -7.22 11.41 20.78
N PRO A 323 -7.19 11.71 22.10
CA PRO A 323 -7.58 10.73 23.12
C PRO A 323 -9.04 10.28 23.07
N ASP A 324 -9.92 11.08 22.48
CA ASP A 324 -11.35 10.81 22.30
C ASP A 324 -11.67 10.10 20.96
N HIS A 325 -10.67 9.88 20.13
CA HIS A 325 -10.88 9.15 18.87
C HIS A 325 -11.11 7.66 19.14
N PRO A 326 -12.07 7.00 18.46
CA PRO A 326 -12.38 5.58 18.67
C PRO A 326 -11.15 4.67 18.56
N ASP A 327 -10.26 4.96 17.62
CA ASP A 327 -9.08 4.14 17.33
C ASP A 327 -7.82 4.55 18.09
N HIS A 328 -7.92 5.45 19.08
CA HIS A 328 -6.76 5.95 19.79
C HIS A 328 -5.90 4.83 20.40
N THR A 329 -6.52 3.84 21.01
CA THR A 329 -5.82 2.67 21.59
C THR A 329 -5.09 1.85 20.53
N LEU A 330 -5.70 1.65 19.35
CA LEU A 330 -5.06 0.94 18.23
C LEU A 330 -3.94 1.77 17.61
N TYR A 331 -4.12 3.10 17.55
CA TYR A 331 -3.07 4.00 17.11
C TYR A 331 -1.82 3.93 18.02
N GLU A 332 -1.99 3.96 19.33
CA GLU A 332 -0.87 3.80 20.27
C GLU A 332 -0.19 2.41 20.14
N LYS A 333 -0.98 1.37 19.90
CA LYS A 333 -0.50 -0.01 19.71
C LYS A 333 0.33 -0.16 18.45
N TYR A 334 -0.19 0.30 17.29
CA TYR A 334 0.38 0.00 15.98
C TYR A 334 1.33 1.08 15.45
N PHE A 335 1.20 2.32 15.93
CA PHE A 335 1.97 3.46 15.45
C PHE A 335 2.76 4.17 16.56
N PRO A 336 3.69 3.49 17.24
CA PRO A 336 4.45 4.09 18.36
C PRO A 336 5.31 5.28 17.92
N LEU A 337 5.71 5.37 16.65
CA LEU A 337 6.40 6.53 16.07
C LEU A 337 5.44 7.66 15.68
N GLY A 338 4.15 7.38 15.64
CA GLY A 338 3.12 8.24 15.10
C GLY A 338 2.74 7.83 13.67
N GLY A 339 1.77 8.53 13.08
CA GLY A 339 1.25 8.22 11.74
C GLY A 339 0.11 9.13 11.34
N ALA A 340 -0.69 8.67 10.36
CA ALA A 340 -1.90 9.33 9.90
C ALA A 340 -1.67 10.78 9.44
N SER A 341 -0.62 11.02 8.63
CA SER A 341 -0.36 12.34 8.04
C SER A 341 -1.39 12.74 6.98
N ILE A 342 -2.30 11.82 6.63
CA ILE A 342 -3.48 12.06 5.83
C ILE A 342 -4.68 11.87 6.75
N PHE A 343 -5.47 12.92 6.94
CA PHE A 343 -6.62 12.89 7.84
C PHE A 343 -7.67 13.92 7.41
N THR A 344 -8.83 13.91 8.06
CA THR A 344 -9.91 14.86 7.79
C THR A 344 -10.20 15.75 8.99
N PHE A 345 -10.78 16.90 8.69
CA PHE A 345 -11.41 17.75 9.69
C PHE A 345 -12.67 18.41 9.11
N ASP A 346 -13.61 18.77 9.96
CA ASP A 346 -14.81 19.46 9.59
C ASP A 346 -14.69 20.94 10.01
N ILE A 347 -14.83 21.84 9.03
CA ILE A 347 -14.88 23.29 9.29
C ILE A 347 -16.32 23.67 9.70
N LYS A 348 -16.49 24.65 10.59
CA LYS A 348 -17.82 25.18 10.92
C LYS A 348 -18.46 25.83 9.69
N GLY A 349 -19.71 25.49 9.44
CA GLY A 349 -20.46 25.91 8.27
C GLY A 349 -20.84 24.75 7.38
N GLY A 350 -20.66 24.88 6.09
CA GLY A 350 -21.00 23.86 5.11
C GLY A 350 -20.00 23.79 3.97
N GLN A 351 -20.44 23.26 2.83
CA GLN A 351 -19.61 23.12 1.62
C GLN A 351 -19.03 24.45 1.14
N LYS A 352 -19.78 25.55 1.29
CA LYS A 352 -19.35 26.88 0.85
C LYS A 352 -18.12 27.34 1.63
N GLU A 353 -18.14 27.16 2.96
CA GLU A 353 -17.04 27.52 3.84
C GLU A 353 -15.83 26.60 3.61
N ALA A 354 -16.04 25.29 3.39
CA ALA A 354 -14.99 24.34 3.04
C ALA A 354 -14.31 24.70 1.71
N HIS A 355 -15.08 25.08 0.69
CA HIS A 355 -14.51 25.51 -0.60
C HIS A 355 -13.75 26.85 -0.46
N ALA A 356 -14.33 27.84 0.26
CA ALA A 356 -13.66 29.11 0.50
C ALA A 356 -12.32 28.95 1.26
N PHE A 357 -12.28 28.04 2.24
CA PHE A 357 -11.06 27.65 2.94
C PHE A 357 -10.02 27.10 1.96
N ILE A 358 -10.39 26.07 1.17
CA ILE A 358 -9.47 25.40 0.23
C ILE A 358 -8.94 26.35 -0.82
N ASP A 359 -9.80 27.17 -1.42
CA ASP A 359 -9.45 28.06 -2.52
C ASP A 359 -8.52 29.22 -2.10
N ALA A 360 -8.43 29.51 -0.81
CA ALA A 360 -7.54 30.53 -0.25
C ALA A 360 -6.16 30.02 0.13
N LEU A 361 -5.92 28.71 0.11
CA LEU A 361 -4.61 28.14 0.45
C LEU A 361 -3.61 28.41 -0.70
N GLU A 362 -2.36 28.69 -0.34
CA GLU A 362 -1.28 28.99 -1.29
C GLU A 362 -0.19 27.92 -1.31
N ILE A 363 0.04 27.26 -0.16
CA ILE A 363 1.03 26.17 -0.01
C ILE A 363 0.40 24.84 -0.32
N PHE A 364 -0.80 24.57 0.23
CA PHE A 364 -1.51 23.34 -0.02
C PHE A 364 -1.99 23.24 -1.47
N SER A 365 -1.52 22.26 -2.21
CA SER A 365 -1.99 22.05 -3.58
C SER A 365 -3.33 21.31 -3.59
N LEU A 366 -4.32 21.86 -4.27
CA LEU A 366 -5.62 21.22 -4.50
C LEU A 366 -5.51 20.19 -5.63
N LEU A 367 -5.47 18.91 -5.30
CA LEU A 367 -5.33 17.81 -6.27
C LEU A 367 -5.70 16.44 -5.69
N ALA A 368 -5.97 15.48 -6.57
CA ALA A 368 -6.33 14.11 -6.22
C ALA A 368 -5.09 13.23 -5.93
N ASN A 369 -4.23 13.65 -5.01
CA ASN A 369 -3.11 12.85 -4.52
C ASN A 369 -3.01 12.96 -2.99
N VAL A 370 -2.09 12.20 -2.38
CA VAL A 370 -1.76 12.20 -0.95
C VAL A 370 -0.32 11.71 -0.77
N ALA A 371 0.25 11.90 0.42
CA ALA A 371 1.54 11.34 0.79
C ALA A 371 2.71 11.86 -0.07
N ASP A 372 2.65 13.12 -0.47
CA ASP A 372 3.71 13.87 -1.12
C ASP A 372 4.51 14.65 -0.06
N VAL A 373 5.77 14.97 -0.36
CA VAL A 373 6.58 15.88 0.47
C VAL A 373 5.97 17.28 0.57
N LYS A 374 5.11 17.66 -0.37
CA LYS A 374 4.32 18.89 -0.36
C LYS A 374 2.97 18.66 0.30
N SER A 375 2.48 19.63 1.04
CA SER A 375 1.14 19.62 1.61
C SER A 375 0.06 19.68 0.55
N LEU A 376 -0.95 18.82 0.68
CA LEU A 376 -2.05 18.68 -0.28
C LEU A 376 -3.39 18.79 0.43
N VAL A 377 -4.41 19.26 -0.30
CA VAL A 377 -5.78 19.42 0.19
C VAL A 377 -6.78 18.94 -0.85
N ILE A 378 -7.92 18.42 -0.41
CA ILE A 378 -9.06 18.14 -1.28
C ILE A 378 -10.37 18.16 -0.48
N HIS A 379 -11.49 18.42 -1.16
CA HIS A 379 -12.82 18.28 -0.63
C HIS A 379 -13.41 16.90 -1.01
N PRO A 380 -13.43 15.90 -0.12
CA PRO A 380 -13.78 14.52 -0.49
C PRO A 380 -15.16 14.38 -1.12
N ALA A 381 -16.19 15.00 -0.52
CA ALA A 381 -17.58 14.85 -0.93
C ALA A 381 -17.85 15.26 -2.40
N THR A 382 -17.15 16.28 -2.91
CA THR A 382 -17.34 16.75 -4.30
C THR A 382 -16.30 16.23 -5.28
N THR A 383 -15.34 15.41 -4.84
CA THR A 383 -14.24 14.93 -5.68
C THR A 383 -14.02 13.42 -5.55
N THR A 384 -13.17 12.99 -4.64
CA THR A 384 -12.74 11.59 -4.52
C THR A 384 -13.85 10.61 -4.11
N HIS A 385 -14.93 11.11 -3.52
CA HIS A 385 -16.09 10.33 -3.08
C HIS A 385 -17.42 10.82 -3.70
N SER A 386 -17.35 11.61 -4.77
CA SER A 386 -18.54 12.22 -5.43
C SER A 386 -19.49 11.20 -6.06
N GLN A 387 -19.07 9.94 -6.21
CA GLN A 387 -19.93 8.85 -6.68
C GLN A 387 -20.76 8.21 -5.57
N LEU A 388 -20.50 8.51 -4.30
CA LEU A 388 -21.27 7.98 -3.16
C LEU A 388 -22.59 8.75 -3.00
N SER A 389 -23.64 8.05 -2.56
CA SER A 389 -24.89 8.69 -2.16
C SER A 389 -24.73 9.52 -0.88
N PRO A 390 -25.63 10.43 -0.54
CA PRO A 390 -25.57 11.17 0.73
C PRO A 390 -25.53 10.25 1.95
N GLU A 391 -26.25 9.13 1.91
CA GLU A 391 -26.29 8.14 2.99
C GLU A 391 -24.95 7.39 3.11
N GLU A 392 -24.31 7.10 1.98
CA GLU A 392 -22.97 6.45 1.96
C GLU A 392 -21.88 7.40 2.41
N LEU A 393 -21.97 8.69 2.08
CA LEU A 393 -21.04 9.72 2.58
C LEU A 393 -21.15 9.85 4.10
N GLU A 394 -22.38 9.94 4.64
CA GLU A 394 -22.64 9.99 6.08
C GLU A 394 -22.11 8.74 6.79
N ALA A 395 -22.36 7.54 6.22
CA ALA A 395 -21.85 6.28 6.75
C ALA A 395 -20.31 6.17 6.72
N SER A 396 -19.67 7.01 5.92
CA SER A 396 -18.22 7.12 5.80
C SER A 396 -17.63 8.29 6.59
N ASP A 397 -18.45 8.96 7.45
CA ASP A 397 -18.07 10.18 8.21
C ASP A 397 -17.50 11.27 7.29
N ILE A 398 -18.13 11.47 6.12
CA ILE A 398 -17.78 12.50 5.13
C ILE A 398 -18.98 13.45 4.99
N HIS A 399 -18.85 14.65 5.54
CA HIS A 399 -19.88 15.68 5.55
C HIS A 399 -19.63 16.74 4.47
N PRO A 400 -20.60 17.62 4.16
CA PRO A 400 -20.41 18.71 3.21
C PRO A 400 -19.31 19.73 3.61
N ASN A 401 -18.93 19.77 4.88
CA ASN A 401 -17.87 20.61 5.43
C ASN A 401 -16.57 19.88 5.73
N THR A 402 -16.44 18.61 5.32
CA THR A 402 -15.24 17.80 5.53
C THR A 402 -14.14 18.18 4.55
N ILE A 403 -12.95 18.43 5.06
CA ILE A 403 -11.74 18.73 4.30
C ILE A 403 -10.71 17.64 4.61
N ARG A 404 -10.07 17.06 3.57
CA ARG A 404 -8.95 16.14 3.74
C ARG A 404 -7.64 16.86 3.51
N LEU A 405 -6.73 16.74 4.46
CA LEU A 405 -5.34 17.20 4.38
C LEU A 405 -4.39 16.02 4.19
N SER A 406 -3.30 16.25 3.48
CA SER A 406 -2.09 15.44 3.46
C SER A 406 -0.93 16.35 3.83
N ILE A 407 -0.42 16.20 5.03
CA ILE A 407 0.57 17.12 5.60
C ILE A 407 1.94 16.79 5.04
N GLY A 408 2.60 17.79 4.47
CA GLY A 408 3.93 17.68 3.87
C GLY A 408 5.08 17.94 4.84
N THR A 409 6.25 18.20 4.27
CA THR A 409 7.51 18.37 5.02
C THR A 409 7.98 19.82 5.08
N GLU A 410 7.17 20.77 4.67
CA GLU A 410 7.44 22.21 4.73
C GLU A 410 7.69 22.68 6.18
N HIS A 411 8.16 23.91 6.34
CA HIS A 411 8.30 24.47 7.68
C HIS A 411 6.92 24.62 8.34
N ILE A 412 6.79 24.18 9.58
CA ILE A 412 5.48 24.12 10.27
C ILE A 412 4.80 25.48 10.39
N ASP A 413 5.57 26.55 10.62
CA ASP A 413 4.99 27.88 10.75
C ASP A 413 4.36 28.36 9.43
N ASP A 414 4.93 27.98 8.30
CA ASP A 414 4.37 28.28 6.98
C ASP A 414 3.08 27.49 6.71
N ILE A 415 3.05 26.20 7.09
CA ILE A 415 1.85 25.35 7.02
C ILE A 415 0.72 25.99 7.86
N ILE A 416 1.00 26.36 9.11
CA ILE A 416 0.00 26.97 10.00
C ILE A 416 -0.48 28.33 9.46
N ALA A 417 0.44 29.15 8.97
CA ALA A 417 0.09 30.46 8.40
C ALA A 417 -0.79 30.32 7.15
N ASP A 418 -0.60 29.28 6.35
CA ASP A 418 -1.43 29.01 5.17
C ASP A 418 -2.83 28.52 5.57
N LEU A 419 -2.94 27.65 6.57
CA LEU A 419 -4.24 27.22 7.13
C LEU A 419 -5.02 28.42 7.72
N GLU A 420 -4.34 29.38 8.38
CA GLU A 420 -4.97 30.62 8.88
C GLU A 420 -5.54 31.48 7.74
N LYS A 421 -4.89 31.53 6.56
CA LYS A 421 -5.46 32.22 5.37
C LYS A 421 -6.77 31.56 4.95
N GLY A 422 -6.81 30.21 4.91
CA GLY A 422 -8.02 29.44 4.62
C GLY A 422 -9.14 29.80 5.59
N PHE A 423 -8.88 29.78 6.90
CA PHE A 423 -9.86 30.16 7.91
C PHE A 423 -10.31 31.62 7.81
N ALA A 424 -9.43 32.52 7.43
CA ALA A 424 -9.79 33.92 7.24
C ALA A 424 -10.78 34.12 6.07
N ALA A 425 -10.67 33.32 5.02
CA ALA A 425 -11.54 33.34 3.84
C ALA A 425 -12.90 32.63 4.06
N ALA A 426 -12.97 31.70 4.99
CA ALA A 426 -14.16 30.89 5.30
C ALA A 426 -15.11 31.53 6.33
N LYS A 427 -14.98 32.84 6.59
CA LYS A 427 -15.82 33.61 7.54
C LYS A 427 -17.15 34.03 6.98
#